data_b9249044a90b0edebd62a99d1f938cdd
#
_entry.id   b9249044a90b0edebd62a99d1f938cdd
#
_cell.length_a   1.000
_cell.length_b   1.000
_cell.length_c   1.000
_cell.angle_alpha   90.00
_cell.angle_beta   90.00
_cell.angle_gamma   90.00
#
_symmetry.space_group_name_H-M   'P 1'
#
loop_
_entity.id
_entity.type
_entity.pdbx_description
1 polymer ?
#
loop_
_entity_poly.entity_id
_entity_poly.type
_entity_poly.pdbx_seq_one_letter_code
_entity_poly.pdbx_strand_id
1 'polypeptide(L)'
;MSSPKAVSTPQSLTDQQPLTSPQSLTPPPDAPWDAAEFERQLRGKGQAYHIHHPFNIMLNAGRASREQVRGWVANRFYYQVNIPRKDAAILANCPDREQRRLWVQRILDHDGVGDGAGQDAGGIEAWLRLGAAVGLAHEELWSQQHVVPGVRFAVDAYVNFARQQPWQEAVCASLTELFAPQIHRQRLASWPTHYPWIDSGGLQYFRSRLPLAVRDVEHGLKVTLGYFTTRQAQLRALEILQFKLDLLWSMLDAIQLRYGLDHG
;
A
#
# COMPACT_ATOMS: atom_id res chain seq x y z
N MET A 1 77.19 -61.94 -28.58
CA MET A 1 77.50 -60.78 -27.74
C MET A 1 76.29 -59.89 -27.75
N SER A 2 75.41 -60.08 -26.80
CA SER A 2 74.08 -59.42 -26.78
C SER A 2 74.01 -58.57 -25.55
N SER A 3 73.77 -57.29 -25.74
CA SER A 3 73.53 -56.35 -24.67
C SER A 3 72.10 -56.45 -24.16
N PRO A 4 71.82 -56.23 -22.85
CA PRO A 4 70.50 -56.36 -22.28
C PRO A 4 69.67 -55.07 -22.43
N LYS A 5 68.38 -55.29 -22.65
CA LYS A 5 67.36 -54.27 -22.73
C LYS A 5 67.08 -53.68 -21.34
N ALA A 6 66.98 -52.33 -21.27
CA ALA A 6 66.52 -51.61 -20.10
C ALA A 6 65.01 -51.74 -19.94
N VAL A 7 64.53 -51.97 -18.71
CA VAL A 7 63.17 -52.01 -18.31
C VAL A 7 62.73 -50.61 -17.87
N SER A 8 61.68 -50.05 -18.49
CA SER A 8 61.07 -48.77 -18.15
C SER A 8 60.04 -48.94 -17.02
N THR A 9 60.18 -48.14 -15.96
CA THR A 9 59.29 -48.05 -14.84
C THR A 9 58.04 -47.20 -15.23
N PRO A 10 56.82 -47.56 -14.81
CA PRO A 10 55.66 -46.77 -15.11
C PRO A 10 55.58 -45.55 -14.17
N GLN A 11 55.40 -44.38 -14.77
CA GLN A 11 55.08 -43.11 -14.06
C GLN A 11 53.66 -43.16 -13.46
N SER A 12 53.52 -42.80 -12.16
CA SER A 12 52.31 -42.69 -11.44
C SER A 12 51.56 -41.44 -11.88
N LEU A 13 50.37 -41.63 -12.42
CA LEU A 13 49.34 -40.58 -12.64
C LEU A 13 48.63 -40.29 -11.33
N THR A 14 48.98 -39.19 -10.67
CA THR A 14 48.14 -38.57 -9.62
C THR A 14 48.30 -37.06 -9.67
N ASP A 15 47.65 -36.45 -10.67
CA ASP A 15 47.28 -35.03 -10.62
C ASP A 15 45.75 -34.94 -10.65
N GLN A 16 45.13 -35.10 -9.46
CA GLN A 16 43.76 -34.67 -9.25
C GLN A 16 43.79 -33.19 -8.94
N GLN A 17 43.36 -32.37 -9.91
CA GLN A 17 43.07 -30.98 -9.67
C GLN A 17 41.93 -30.87 -8.60
N PRO A 18 42.02 -29.96 -7.61
CA PRO A 18 40.96 -29.75 -6.66
C PRO A 18 39.76 -29.16 -7.39
N LEU A 19 38.59 -29.78 -7.16
CA LEU A 19 37.27 -29.26 -7.56
C LEU A 19 37.14 -27.83 -7.01
N THR A 20 37.18 -26.84 -7.88
CA THR A 20 36.87 -25.47 -7.56
C THR A 20 35.42 -25.41 -7.06
N SER A 21 35.26 -25.08 -5.79
CA SER A 21 33.97 -24.77 -5.19
C SER A 21 33.25 -23.73 -6.05
N PRO A 22 31.91 -23.82 -6.22
CA PRO A 22 31.17 -22.83 -6.99
C PRO A 22 31.38 -21.47 -6.35
N GLN A 23 32.06 -20.58 -7.06
CA GLN A 23 32.14 -19.17 -6.67
C GLN A 23 30.72 -18.65 -6.63
N SER A 24 30.27 -18.16 -5.49
CA SER A 24 29.03 -17.41 -5.35
C SER A 24 29.21 -16.12 -6.17
N LEU A 25 28.72 -16.14 -7.40
CA LEU A 25 28.71 -14.98 -8.27
C LEU A 25 27.74 -13.97 -7.65
N THR A 26 28.28 -12.98 -6.94
CA THR A 26 27.52 -11.81 -6.55
C THR A 26 27.00 -11.17 -7.85
N PRO A 27 25.69 -11.03 -8.04
CA PRO A 27 25.17 -10.44 -9.27
C PRO A 27 25.71 -9.02 -9.45
N PRO A 28 25.92 -8.57 -10.70
CA PRO A 28 26.36 -7.20 -10.98
C PRO A 28 25.47 -6.19 -10.26
N PRO A 29 26.01 -5.03 -9.80
CA PRO A 29 25.24 -4.03 -9.07
C PRO A 29 23.99 -3.54 -9.82
N ASP A 30 23.98 -3.58 -11.15
CA ASP A 30 22.87 -3.19 -12.01
C ASP A 30 21.95 -4.35 -12.42
N ALA A 31 22.24 -5.59 -11.99
CA ALA A 31 21.36 -6.71 -12.26
C ALA A 31 20.01 -6.51 -11.57
N PRO A 32 18.88 -6.82 -12.24
CA PRO A 32 17.57 -6.72 -11.59
C PRO A 32 17.50 -7.64 -10.37
N TRP A 33 16.77 -7.20 -9.36
CA TRP A 33 16.38 -8.09 -8.27
C TRP A 33 15.47 -9.19 -8.82
N ASP A 34 15.59 -10.38 -8.25
CA ASP A 34 14.55 -11.39 -8.44
C ASP A 34 13.22 -10.95 -7.78
N ALA A 35 12.15 -11.67 -8.06
CA ALA A 35 10.82 -11.29 -7.58
C ALA A 35 10.74 -11.24 -6.04
N ALA A 36 11.41 -12.17 -5.34
CA ALA A 36 11.38 -12.24 -3.88
C ALA A 36 12.13 -11.06 -3.24
N GLU A 37 13.31 -10.72 -3.80
CA GLU A 37 14.08 -9.56 -3.35
C GLU A 37 13.35 -8.26 -3.65
N PHE A 38 12.76 -8.11 -4.84
CA PHE A 38 12.04 -6.91 -5.20
C PHE A 38 10.81 -6.71 -4.30
N GLU A 39 10.04 -7.76 -4.03
CA GLU A 39 8.94 -7.71 -3.06
C GLU A 39 9.45 -7.32 -1.65
N ARG A 40 10.59 -7.86 -1.22
CA ARG A 40 11.19 -7.49 0.08
C ARG A 40 11.55 -6.01 0.14
N GLN A 41 12.10 -5.43 -0.94
CA GLN A 41 12.38 -3.99 -1.05
C GLN A 41 11.10 -3.15 -0.98
N LEU A 42 10.04 -3.54 -1.67
CA LEU A 42 8.73 -2.88 -1.59
C LEU A 42 8.17 -2.93 -0.16
N ARG A 43 8.21 -4.09 0.50
CA ARG A 43 7.76 -4.26 1.89
C ARG A 43 8.61 -3.47 2.89
N GLY A 44 9.91 -3.31 2.62
CA GLY A 44 10.81 -2.48 3.42
C GLY A 44 10.38 -1.02 3.51
N LYS A 45 9.63 -0.50 2.53
CA LYS A 45 9.05 0.84 2.57
C LYS A 45 8.01 1.05 3.69
N GLY A 46 7.54 -0.01 4.32
CA GLY A 46 6.59 0.04 5.44
C GLY A 46 7.04 0.92 6.61
N GLN A 47 8.35 1.15 6.77
CA GLN A 47 8.90 2.08 7.76
C GLN A 47 8.39 3.52 7.57
N ALA A 48 8.11 3.93 6.34
CA ALA A 48 7.55 5.24 6.00
C ALA A 48 6.02 5.26 6.00
N TYR A 49 5.35 4.16 6.36
CA TYR A 49 3.89 4.12 6.36
C TYR A 49 3.31 4.99 7.47
N HIS A 50 2.27 5.72 7.16
CA HIS A 50 1.64 6.72 8.03
C HIS A 50 1.05 6.16 9.36
N ILE A 51 1.10 4.84 9.58
CA ILE A 51 0.81 4.26 10.90
C ILE A 51 1.77 4.79 11.98
N HIS A 52 2.99 5.15 11.57
CA HIS A 52 4.05 5.69 12.43
C HIS A 52 3.96 7.22 12.58
N HIS A 53 3.03 7.87 11.90
CA HIS A 53 2.83 9.31 12.02
C HIS A 53 2.34 9.68 13.44
N PRO A 54 2.87 10.74 14.08
CA PRO A 54 2.51 11.13 15.45
C PRO A 54 1.00 11.26 15.69
N PHE A 55 0.28 11.82 14.72
CA PHE A 55 -1.18 11.94 14.79
C PHE A 55 -1.89 10.57 14.81
N ASN A 56 -1.46 9.60 14.00
CA ASN A 56 -2.02 8.24 14.04
C ASN A 56 -1.66 7.50 15.33
N ILE A 57 -0.44 7.70 15.85
CA ILE A 57 -0.04 7.15 17.15
C ILE A 57 -0.95 7.71 18.25
N MET A 58 -1.19 9.02 18.26
CA MET A 58 -2.10 9.68 19.21
C MET A 58 -3.53 9.11 19.11
N LEU A 59 -4.09 8.99 17.88
CA LEU A 59 -5.40 8.39 17.63
C LEU A 59 -5.51 6.97 18.18
N ASN A 60 -4.53 6.12 17.87
CA ASN A 60 -4.57 4.71 18.26
C ASN A 60 -4.26 4.49 19.76
N ALA A 61 -3.60 5.44 20.40
CA ALA A 61 -3.34 5.42 21.85
C ALA A 61 -4.51 6.00 22.68
N GLY A 62 -5.62 6.41 22.07
CA GLY A 62 -6.76 6.96 22.77
C GLY A 62 -6.58 8.37 23.32
N ARG A 63 -5.53 9.09 22.86
CA ARG A 63 -5.18 10.43 23.36
C ARG A 63 -5.75 11.55 22.51
N ALA A 64 -6.46 11.23 21.42
CA ALA A 64 -7.08 12.24 20.59
C ALA A 64 -8.41 12.73 21.22
N SER A 65 -8.63 14.03 21.19
CA SER A 65 -9.90 14.65 21.55
C SER A 65 -11.02 14.26 20.56
N ARG A 66 -12.28 14.49 20.96
CA ARG A 66 -13.42 14.29 20.04
C ARG A 66 -13.30 15.15 18.78
N GLU A 67 -12.82 16.36 18.89
CA GLU A 67 -12.61 17.27 17.76
C GLU A 67 -11.55 16.71 16.80
N GLN A 68 -10.44 16.20 17.32
CA GLN A 68 -9.37 15.60 16.53
C GLN A 68 -9.83 14.34 15.79
N VAL A 69 -10.60 13.47 16.46
CA VAL A 69 -11.20 12.28 15.81
C VAL A 69 -12.19 12.70 14.71
N ARG A 70 -13.09 13.64 14.98
CA ARG A 70 -14.04 14.17 13.99
C ARG A 70 -13.30 14.81 12.80
N GLY A 71 -12.32 15.64 13.09
CA GLY A 71 -11.51 16.30 12.07
C GLY A 71 -10.78 15.29 11.18
N TRP A 72 -10.22 14.24 11.76
CA TRP A 72 -9.59 13.16 11.00
C TRP A 72 -10.60 12.42 10.11
N VAL A 73 -11.77 12.05 10.65
CA VAL A 73 -12.82 11.36 9.88
C VAL A 73 -13.29 12.22 8.71
N ALA A 74 -13.56 13.50 8.93
CA ALA A 74 -14.03 14.42 7.89
C ALA A 74 -12.98 14.63 6.77
N ASN A 75 -11.70 14.82 7.13
CA ASN A 75 -10.63 15.00 6.17
C ASN A 75 -10.33 13.71 5.39
N ARG A 76 -10.36 12.58 6.05
CA ARG A 76 -10.13 11.28 5.42
C ARG A 76 -11.26 10.88 4.47
N PHE A 77 -12.47 11.41 4.65
CA PHE A 77 -13.58 11.20 3.72
C PHE A 77 -13.26 11.67 2.31
N TYR A 78 -12.54 12.79 2.15
CA TYR A 78 -12.09 13.25 0.83
C TYR A 78 -11.22 12.23 0.11
N TYR A 79 -10.36 11.55 0.84
CA TYR A 79 -9.59 10.45 0.27
C TYR A 79 -10.50 9.28 -0.14
N GLN A 80 -11.49 8.90 0.69
CA GLN A 80 -12.38 7.77 0.40
C GLN A 80 -13.17 7.97 -0.90
N VAL A 81 -13.78 9.13 -1.09
CA VAL A 81 -14.57 9.41 -2.31
C VAL A 81 -13.70 9.59 -3.57
N ASN A 82 -12.40 9.77 -3.42
CA ASN A 82 -11.46 9.88 -4.53
C ASN A 82 -10.75 8.54 -4.86
N ILE A 83 -10.86 7.50 -4.04
CA ILE A 83 -10.32 6.17 -4.38
C ILE A 83 -10.98 5.60 -5.64
N PRO A 84 -12.33 5.53 -5.79
CA PRO A 84 -12.95 5.06 -7.02
C PRO A 84 -12.55 5.90 -8.25
N ARG A 85 -12.40 7.21 -8.10
CA ARG A 85 -11.99 8.11 -9.19
C ARG A 85 -10.56 7.83 -9.65
N LYS A 86 -9.65 7.54 -8.72
CA LYS A 86 -8.29 7.09 -9.01
C LYS A 86 -8.31 5.72 -9.69
N ASP A 87 -9.13 4.77 -9.20
CA ASP A 87 -9.25 3.44 -9.79
C ASP A 87 -9.87 3.48 -11.19
N ALA A 88 -10.85 4.36 -11.43
CA ALA A 88 -11.41 4.61 -12.76
C ALA A 88 -10.35 5.17 -13.74
N ALA A 89 -9.44 6.03 -13.27
CA ALA A 89 -8.32 6.52 -14.08
C ALA A 89 -7.36 5.37 -14.49
N ILE A 90 -7.07 4.44 -13.57
CA ILE A 90 -6.29 3.23 -13.88
C ILE A 90 -7.00 2.39 -14.95
N LEU A 91 -8.32 2.17 -14.81
CA LEU A 91 -9.11 1.43 -15.80
C LEU A 91 -9.10 2.11 -17.17
N ALA A 92 -9.23 3.44 -17.22
CA ALA A 92 -9.23 4.20 -18.46
C ALA A 92 -7.90 4.07 -19.22
N ASN A 93 -6.77 4.01 -18.48
CA ASN A 93 -5.43 3.88 -19.05
C ASN A 93 -5.01 2.41 -19.34
N CYS A 94 -5.75 1.42 -18.83
CA CYS A 94 -5.42 0.00 -18.98
C CYS A 94 -6.06 -0.59 -20.26
N PRO A 95 -5.27 -0.96 -21.29
CA PRO A 95 -5.80 -1.59 -22.51
C PRO A 95 -6.20 -3.05 -22.30
N ASP A 96 -5.65 -3.72 -21.27
CA ASP A 96 -5.88 -5.14 -20.99
C ASP A 96 -7.24 -5.35 -20.32
N ARG A 97 -8.13 -6.06 -21.04
CA ARG A 97 -9.49 -6.35 -20.56
C ARG A 97 -9.49 -7.20 -19.28
N GLU A 98 -8.59 -8.18 -19.17
CA GLU A 98 -8.58 -9.08 -18.01
C GLU A 98 -8.12 -8.31 -16.76
N GLN A 99 -7.13 -7.43 -16.90
CA GLN A 99 -6.73 -6.55 -15.80
C GLN A 99 -7.87 -5.61 -15.38
N ARG A 100 -8.62 -5.03 -16.36
CA ARG A 100 -9.78 -4.20 -16.02
C ARG A 100 -10.87 -4.96 -15.28
N ARG A 101 -11.15 -6.22 -15.66
CA ARG A 101 -12.14 -7.07 -14.95
C ARG A 101 -11.77 -7.33 -13.49
N LEU A 102 -10.48 -7.47 -13.20
CA LEU A 102 -10.00 -7.62 -11.84
C LEU A 102 -10.02 -6.29 -11.08
N TRP A 103 -9.59 -5.20 -11.73
CA TRP A 103 -9.44 -3.91 -11.08
C TRP A 103 -10.76 -3.19 -10.80
N VAL A 104 -11.79 -3.39 -11.61
CA VAL A 104 -13.13 -2.77 -11.43
C VAL A 104 -13.74 -3.12 -10.08
N GLN A 105 -13.40 -4.28 -9.51
CA GLN A 105 -13.88 -4.70 -8.21
C GLN A 105 -13.54 -3.70 -7.11
N ARG A 106 -12.40 -3.00 -7.22
CA ARG A 106 -11.99 -1.96 -6.26
C ARG A 106 -12.93 -0.75 -6.25
N ILE A 107 -13.50 -0.41 -7.40
CA ILE A 107 -14.51 0.65 -7.49
C ILE A 107 -15.79 0.17 -6.78
N LEU A 108 -16.24 -1.04 -7.08
CA LEU A 108 -17.44 -1.61 -6.45
C LEU A 108 -17.29 -1.76 -4.93
N ASP A 109 -16.09 -2.10 -4.44
CA ASP A 109 -15.81 -2.17 -3.00
C ASP A 109 -15.95 -0.82 -2.27
N HIS A 110 -15.80 0.30 -3.00
CA HIS A 110 -15.92 1.65 -2.42
C HIS A 110 -17.26 2.29 -2.70
N ASP A 111 -17.74 2.25 -3.94
CA ASP A 111 -19.00 2.86 -4.35
C ASP A 111 -20.22 1.99 -3.99
N GLY A 112 -20.00 0.69 -3.80
CA GLY A 112 -21.07 -0.27 -3.57
C GLY A 112 -21.65 -0.85 -4.86
N VAL A 113 -22.63 -1.74 -4.72
CA VAL A 113 -23.34 -2.43 -5.81
C VAL A 113 -24.83 -2.21 -5.67
N GLY A 114 -25.50 -1.94 -6.80
CA GLY A 114 -26.95 -1.72 -6.83
C GLY A 114 -27.41 -0.37 -6.26
N ASP A 115 -28.64 -0.33 -5.76
CA ASP A 115 -29.26 0.85 -5.20
C ASP A 115 -28.99 1.05 -3.68
N GLY A 116 -28.13 0.22 -3.10
CA GLY A 116 -27.78 0.25 -1.68
C GLY A 116 -28.80 -0.43 -0.75
N ALA A 117 -29.97 -0.84 -1.24
CA ALA A 117 -30.98 -1.54 -0.47
C ALA A 117 -30.75 -3.06 -0.47
N GLY A 118 -30.03 -3.58 0.49
CA GLY A 118 -29.84 -5.03 0.70
C GLY A 118 -28.65 -5.66 -0.04
N GLN A 119 -27.81 -4.85 -0.69
CA GLN A 119 -26.53 -5.27 -1.28
C GLN A 119 -25.36 -4.60 -0.57
N ASP A 120 -24.12 -4.86 -1.01
CA ASP A 120 -22.94 -4.21 -0.41
C ASP A 120 -22.98 -2.70 -0.70
N ALA A 121 -23.23 -1.93 0.35
CA ALA A 121 -23.31 -0.47 0.27
C ALA A 121 -21.94 0.20 0.04
N GLY A 122 -20.86 -0.55 0.07
CA GLY A 122 -19.50 -0.08 -0.20
C GLY A 122 -18.82 0.66 0.94
N GLY A 123 -17.55 0.94 0.72
CA GLY A 123 -16.66 1.57 1.70
C GLY A 123 -17.00 3.03 1.98
N ILE A 124 -17.55 3.77 1.00
CA ILE A 124 -17.95 5.18 1.17
C ILE A 124 -19.10 5.24 2.16
N GLU A 125 -20.12 4.40 1.99
CA GLU A 125 -21.26 4.34 2.92
C GLU A 125 -20.82 3.89 4.32
N ALA A 126 -19.92 2.91 4.41
CA ALA A 126 -19.34 2.51 5.70
C ALA A 126 -18.57 3.66 6.36
N TRP A 127 -17.94 4.55 5.59
CA TRP A 127 -17.28 5.74 6.12
C TRP A 127 -18.28 6.82 6.57
N LEU A 128 -19.39 6.99 5.87
CA LEU A 128 -20.49 7.87 6.28
C LEU A 128 -21.07 7.43 7.62
N ARG A 129 -21.22 6.12 7.85
CA ARG A 129 -21.62 5.56 9.16
C ARG A 129 -20.62 5.87 10.25
N LEU A 130 -19.31 5.79 9.95
CA LEU A 130 -18.27 6.23 10.88
C LEU A 130 -18.42 7.74 11.18
N GLY A 131 -18.68 8.56 10.15
CA GLY A 131 -18.96 9.98 10.31
C GLY A 131 -20.11 10.25 11.27
N ALA A 132 -21.24 9.59 11.07
CA ALA A 132 -22.40 9.68 11.97
C ALA A 132 -22.06 9.24 13.40
N ALA A 133 -21.30 8.13 13.55
CA ALA A 133 -20.87 7.62 14.86
C ALA A 133 -19.95 8.58 15.63
N VAL A 134 -19.22 9.46 14.93
CA VAL A 134 -18.40 10.51 15.56
C VAL A 134 -19.13 11.86 15.65
N GLY A 135 -20.42 11.91 15.26
CA GLY A 135 -21.27 13.11 15.36
C GLY A 135 -21.09 14.11 14.22
N LEU A 136 -20.72 13.64 13.02
CA LEU A 136 -20.72 14.44 11.79
C LEU A 136 -22.03 14.18 11.02
N ALA A 137 -22.68 15.24 10.55
CA ALA A 137 -23.83 15.09 9.66
C ALA A 137 -23.38 14.63 8.26
N HIS A 138 -24.27 13.93 7.56
CA HIS A 138 -24.02 13.47 6.19
C HIS A 138 -23.62 14.64 5.26
N GLU A 139 -24.35 15.75 5.34
CA GLU A 139 -24.08 16.97 4.62
C GLU A 139 -22.69 17.55 4.89
N GLU A 140 -22.20 17.50 6.13
CA GLU A 140 -20.86 18.01 6.49
C GLU A 140 -19.76 17.24 5.79
N LEU A 141 -19.96 15.93 5.57
CA LEU A 141 -19.02 15.08 4.85
C LEU A 141 -19.09 15.34 3.33
N TRP A 142 -20.28 15.32 2.74
CA TRP A 142 -20.46 15.51 1.30
C TRP A 142 -20.11 16.92 0.81
N SER A 143 -20.40 17.97 1.58
CA SER A 143 -19.96 19.33 1.28
C SER A 143 -18.44 19.51 1.42
N GLN A 144 -17.77 18.57 2.10
CA GLN A 144 -16.31 18.61 2.33
C GLN A 144 -15.84 19.90 3.01
N GLN A 145 -16.71 20.55 3.77
CA GLN A 145 -16.44 21.86 4.40
C GLN A 145 -15.30 21.82 5.42
N HIS A 146 -14.99 20.66 5.99
CA HIS A 146 -13.92 20.46 6.95
C HIS A 146 -12.59 20.02 6.32
N VAL A 147 -12.56 19.79 5.00
CA VAL A 147 -11.36 19.27 4.31
C VAL A 147 -10.36 20.40 4.13
N VAL A 148 -9.20 20.26 4.79
CA VAL A 148 -8.13 21.24 4.74
C VAL A 148 -7.40 21.21 3.39
N PRO A 149 -6.82 22.35 2.93
CA PRO A 149 -6.18 22.43 1.62
C PRO A 149 -5.07 21.38 1.39
N GLY A 150 -4.22 21.13 2.39
CA GLY A 150 -3.14 20.14 2.27
C GLY A 150 -3.65 18.72 2.02
N VAL A 151 -4.80 18.33 2.59
CA VAL A 151 -5.45 17.05 2.29
C VAL A 151 -5.95 17.02 0.85
N ARG A 152 -6.55 18.13 0.34
CA ARG A 152 -6.99 18.22 -1.06
C ARG A 152 -5.80 18.06 -2.00
N PHE A 153 -4.74 18.84 -1.81
CA PHE A 153 -3.55 18.76 -2.66
C PHE A 153 -2.95 17.36 -2.71
N ALA A 154 -2.83 16.70 -1.55
CA ALA A 154 -2.29 15.37 -1.48
C ALA A 154 -3.17 14.33 -2.22
N VAL A 155 -4.47 14.36 -2.02
CA VAL A 155 -5.41 13.42 -2.67
C VAL A 155 -5.49 13.71 -4.17
N ASP A 156 -5.56 14.97 -4.58
CA ASP A 156 -5.61 15.36 -5.99
C ASP A 156 -4.32 14.98 -6.73
N ALA A 157 -3.15 15.11 -6.08
CA ALA A 157 -1.88 14.63 -6.61
C ALA A 157 -1.93 13.12 -6.90
N TYR A 158 -2.55 12.33 -6.02
CA TYR A 158 -2.71 10.89 -6.22
C TYR A 158 -3.63 10.55 -7.40
N VAL A 159 -4.78 11.21 -7.49
CA VAL A 159 -5.71 11.02 -8.61
C VAL A 159 -5.06 11.45 -9.93
N ASN A 160 -4.35 12.57 -9.95
CA ASN A 160 -3.65 13.06 -11.13
C ASN A 160 -2.49 12.16 -11.54
N PHE A 161 -1.74 11.59 -10.59
CA PHE A 161 -0.74 10.58 -10.87
C PHE A 161 -1.35 9.39 -11.63
N ALA A 162 -2.49 8.86 -11.14
CA ALA A 162 -3.19 7.75 -11.80
C ALA A 162 -3.72 8.08 -13.20
N ARG A 163 -4.06 9.36 -13.46
CA ARG A 163 -4.50 9.82 -14.78
C ARG A 163 -3.38 9.96 -15.79
N GLN A 164 -2.20 10.35 -15.34
CA GLN A 164 -1.10 10.78 -16.21
C GLN A 164 -0.05 9.70 -16.43
N GLN A 165 0.09 8.76 -15.49
CA GLN A 165 1.13 7.73 -15.56
C GLN A 165 0.61 6.45 -16.22
N PRO A 166 1.51 5.59 -16.73
CA PRO A 166 1.15 4.24 -17.15
C PRO A 166 0.33 3.55 -16.06
N TRP A 167 -0.69 2.79 -16.47
CA TRP A 167 -1.60 2.15 -15.51
C TRP A 167 -0.87 1.23 -14.50
N GLN A 168 0.22 0.59 -14.92
CA GLN A 168 1.04 -0.25 -14.04
C GLN A 168 1.77 0.56 -12.95
N GLU A 169 2.23 1.78 -13.27
CA GLU A 169 2.79 2.70 -12.27
C GLU A 169 1.72 3.17 -11.29
N ALA A 170 0.52 3.43 -11.78
CA ALA A 170 -0.61 3.81 -10.94
C ALA A 170 -1.08 2.65 -10.04
N VAL A 171 -1.00 1.39 -10.53
CA VAL A 171 -1.19 0.19 -9.70
C VAL A 171 -0.11 0.09 -8.64
N CYS A 172 1.16 0.30 -8.97
CA CYS A 172 2.27 0.30 -8.02
C CYS A 172 2.08 1.33 -6.91
N ALA A 173 1.60 2.54 -7.22
CA ALA A 173 1.25 3.55 -6.21
C ALA A 173 0.13 3.08 -5.25
N SER A 174 -0.66 2.07 -5.61
CA SER A 174 -1.70 1.50 -4.75
C SER A 174 -1.16 0.44 -3.76
N LEU A 175 0.12 0.05 -3.84
CA LEU A 175 0.73 -0.98 -2.98
C LEU A 175 0.84 -0.61 -1.50
N THR A 176 0.41 0.57 -1.08
CA THR A 176 0.23 0.86 0.36
C THR A 176 -0.78 -0.07 1.03
N GLU A 177 -1.57 -0.83 0.25
CA GLU A 177 -2.40 -1.93 0.76
C GLU A 177 -1.57 -3.04 1.44
N LEU A 178 -0.27 -3.17 1.12
CA LEU A 178 0.67 -4.04 1.86
C LEU A 178 0.67 -3.78 3.37
N PHE A 179 0.44 -2.53 3.76
CA PHE A 179 0.55 -2.06 5.14
C PHE A 179 -0.82 -1.78 5.79
N ALA A 180 -1.89 -1.63 4.99
CA ALA A 180 -3.23 -1.27 5.45
C ALA A 180 -3.83 -2.24 6.47
N PRO A 181 -3.66 -3.57 6.39
CA PRO A 181 -4.21 -4.49 7.38
C PRO A 181 -3.73 -4.21 8.80
N GLN A 182 -2.48 -3.77 8.98
CA GLN A 182 -1.93 -3.48 10.30
C GLN A 182 -2.67 -2.33 10.98
N ILE A 183 -2.87 -1.20 10.28
CA ILE A 183 -3.55 -0.03 10.87
C ILE A 183 -5.03 -0.30 11.12
N HIS A 184 -5.71 -1.10 10.28
CA HIS A 184 -7.09 -1.48 10.51
C HIS A 184 -7.24 -2.38 11.74
N ARG A 185 -6.39 -3.42 11.90
CA ARG A 185 -6.37 -4.27 13.09
C ARG A 185 -6.10 -3.46 14.36
N GLN A 186 -5.16 -2.53 14.32
CA GLN A 186 -4.82 -1.68 15.45
C GLN A 186 -6.03 -0.83 15.89
N ARG A 187 -6.75 -0.22 14.95
CA ARG A 187 -7.97 0.56 15.25
C ARG A 187 -9.08 -0.30 15.84
N LEU A 188 -9.34 -1.46 15.25
CA LEU A 188 -10.36 -2.37 15.75
C LEU A 188 -10.05 -2.90 17.16
N ALA A 189 -8.76 -3.05 17.50
CA ALA A 189 -8.32 -3.47 18.82
C ALA A 189 -8.40 -2.34 19.84
N SER A 190 -8.03 -1.11 19.47
CA SER A 190 -7.84 -0.01 20.43
C SER A 190 -9.04 0.92 20.56
N TRP A 191 -9.72 1.26 19.48
CA TRP A 191 -10.79 2.26 19.48
C TRP A 191 -12.00 1.92 20.34
N PRO A 192 -12.52 0.68 20.39
CA PRO A 192 -13.65 0.34 21.27
C PRO A 192 -13.37 0.64 22.75
N THR A 193 -12.12 0.49 23.18
CA THR A 193 -11.72 0.79 24.56
C THR A 193 -11.45 2.27 24.77
N HIS A 194 -10.76 2.92 23.83
CA HIS A 194 -10.34 4.31 24.00
C HIS A 194 -11.42 5.32 23.65
N TYR A 195 -12.31 4.98 22.74
CA TYR A 195 -13.40 5.86 22.27
C TYR A 195 -14.77 5.18 22.42
N PRO A 196 -15.20 4.84 23.67
CA PRO A 196 -16.46 4.11 23.91
C PRO A 196 -17.70 4.89 23.46
N TRP A 197 -17.54 6.19 23.15
CA TRP A 197 -18.59 7.04 22.61
C TRP A 197 -18.80 6.86 21.09
N ILE A 198 -17.93 6.11 20.41
CA ILE A 198 -18.10 5.75 18.98
C ILE A 198 -18.88 4.43 18.92
N ASP A 199 -20.05 4.45 18.31
CA ASP A 199 -20.83 3.23 18.10
C ASP A 199 -20.04 2.18 17.31
N SER A 200 -20.15 0.92 17.71
CA SER A 200 -19.41 -0.18 17.11
C SER A 200 -19.74 -0.39 15.61
N GLY A 201 -20.95 -0.04 15.17
CA GLY A 201 -21.34 -0.04 13.76
C GLY A 201 -20.52 0.94 12.92
N GLY A 202 -20.08 2.05 13.50
CA GLY A 202 -19.19 3.01 12.86
C GLY A 202 -17.81 2.44 12.47
N LEU A 203 -17.39 1.34 13.12
CA LEU A 203 -16.11 0.69 12.80
C LEU A 203 -16.21 -0.33 11.67
N GLN A 204 -17.37 -0.45 11.02
CA GLN A 204 -17.59 -1.43 9.94
C GLN A 204 -16.63 -1.24 8.77
N TYR A 205 -16.28 -0.03 8.41
CA TYR A 205 -15.27 0.25 7.38
C TYR A 205 -13.97 -0.52 7.63
N PHE A 206 -13.43 -0.46 8.84
CA PHE A 206 -12.16 -1.13 9.16
C PHE A 206 -12.26 -2.65 9.12
N ARG A 207 -13.44 -3.21 9.48
CA ARG A 207 -13.69 -4.66 9.42
C ARG A 207 -13.74 -5.15 7.98
N SER A 208 -14.49 -4.46 7.12
CA SER A 208 -14.66 -4.86 5.71
C SER A 208 -13.34 -4.74 4.91
N ARG A 209 -12.44 -3.82 5.26
CA ARG A 209 -11.17 -3.66 4.56
C ARG A 209 -10.16 -4.78 4.79
N LEU A 210 -10.25 -5.55 5.87
CA LEU A 210 -9.28 -6.60 6.17
C LEU A 210 -9.22 -7.72 5.13
N PRO A 211 -10.36 -8.36 4.74
CA PRO A 211 -10.32 -9.39 3.69
C PRO A 211 -10.02 -8.82 2.30
N LEU A 212 -10.48 -7.60 1.99
CA LEU A 212 -10.28 -6.98 0.68
C LEU A 212 -8.82 -6.64 0.41
N ALA A 213 -8.06 -6.23 1.44
CA ALA A 213 -6.66 -5.88 1.31
C ALA A 213 -5.79 -7.06 0.83
N VAL A 214 -6.12 -8.31 1.18
CA VAL A 214 -5.37 -9.49 0.74
C VAL A 214 -5.45 -9.63 -0.79
N ARG A 215 -6.66 -9.62 -1.34
CA ARG A 215 -6.89 -9.69 -2.80
C ARG A 215 -6.19 -8.53 -3.54
N ASP A 216 -6.33 -7.32 -3.01
CA ASP A 216 -5.78 -6.11 -3.62
C ASP A 216 -4.25 -6.13 -3.65
N VAL A 217 -3.62 -6.66 -2.59
CA VAL A 217 -2.16 -6.85 -2.52
C VAL A 217 -1.68 -7.87 -3.55
N GLU A 218 -2.31 -9.04 -3.62
CA GLU A 218 -1.92 -10.10 -4.57
C GLU A 218 -1.97 -9.59 -6.01
N HIS A 219 -3.05 -8.94 -6.39
CA HIS A 219 -3.18 -8.36 -7.74
C HIS A 219 -2.17 -7.25 -7.99
N GLY A 220 -2.03 -6.30 -7.08
CA GLY A 220 -1.09 -5.18 -7.20
C GLY A 220 0.36 -5.65 -7.30
N LEU A 221 0.78 -6.61 -6.48
CA LEU A 221 2.12 -7.21 -6.54
C LEU A 221 2.35 -7.94 -7.86
N LYS A 222 1.40 -8.75 -8.33
CA LYS A 222 1.52 -9.46 -9.61
C LYS A 222 1.79 -8.51 -10.77
N VAL A 223 1.03 -7.40 -10.85
CA VAL A 223 1.21 -6.37 -11.88
C VAL A 223 2.57 -5.69 -11.72
N THR A 224 2.92 -5.29 -10.52
CA THR A 224 4.17 -4.55 -10.24
C THR A 224 5.40 -5.41 -10.52
N LEU A 225 5.47 -6.63 -10.01
CA LEU A 225 6.60 -7.53 -10.22
C LEU A 225 6.76 -7.91 -11.71
N GLY A 226 5.66 -8.03 -12.45
CA GLY A 226 5.69 -8.35 -13.87
C GLY A 226 6.07 -7.18 -14.79
N TYR A 227 5.81 -5.94 -14.38
CA TYR A 227 6.08 -4.75 -15.19
C TYR A 227 7.48 -4.18 -14.98
N PHE A 228 7.95 -4.08 -13.74
CA PHE A 228 9.24 -3.49 -13.38
C PHE A 228 10.35 -4.55 -13.40
N THR A 229 10.85 -4.89 -14.60
CA THR A 229 11.74 -6.04 -14.81
C THR A 229 13.24 -5.69 -14.86
N THR A 230 13.60 -4.41 -14.96
CA THR A 230 15.00 -3.95 -14.91
C THR A 230 15.30 -3.31 -13.55
N ARG A 231 16.59 -3.26 -13.13
CA ARG A 231 16.99 -2.59 -11.89
C ARG A 231 16.47 -1.14 -11.83
N GLN A 232 16.64 -0.39 -12.90
CA GLN A 232 16.18 0.99 -12.98
C GLN A 232 14.66 1.10 -12.82
N ALA A 233 13.90 0.21 -13.49
CA ALA A 233 12.46 0.16 -13.32
C ALA A 233 12.05 -0.22 -11.89
N GLN A 234 12.72 -1.17 -11.26
CA GLN A 234 12.47 -1.57 -9.88
C GLN A 234 12.74 -0.42 -8.89
N LEU A 235 13.80 0.36 -9.10
CA LEU A 235 14.05 1.57 -8.32
C LEU A 235 12.94 2.61 -8.53
N ARG A 236 12.47 2.77 -9.78
CA ARG A 236 11.31 3.63 -10.08
C ARG A 236 10.05 3.18 -9.33
N ALA A 237 9.80 1.88 -9.21
CA ALA A 237 8.68 1.37 -8.42
C ALA A 237 8.79 1.74 -6.93
N LEU A 238 10.00 1.70 -6.36
CA LEU A 238 10.24 2.15 -4.98
C LEU A 238 9.99 3.64 -4.79
N GLU A 239 10.34 4.48 -5.78
CA GLU A 239 10.04 5.92 -5.78
C GLU A 239 8.53 6.18 -5.85
N ILE A 240 7.81 5.44 -6.71
CA ILE A 240 6.36 5.54 -6.84
C ILE A 240 5.66 5.17 -5.52
N LEU A 241 6.09 4.08 -4.89
CA LEU A 241 5.54 3.69 -3.59
C LEU A 241 5.89 4.73 -2.52
N GLN A 242 7.12 5.29 -2.53
CA GLN A 242 7.50 6.38 -1.63
C GLN A 242 6.62 7.61 -1.82
N PHE A 243 6.42 8.07 -3.06
CA PHE A 243 5.48 9.17 -3.36
C PHE A 243 4.12 8.97 -2.70
N LYS A 244 3.57 7.74 -2.78
CA LYS A 244 2.28 7.45 -2.14
C LYS A 244 2.35 7.45 -0.61
N LEU A 245 3.46 6.99 -0.03
CA LEU A 245 3.67 7.04 1.42
C LEU A 245 3.79 8.48 1.91
N ASP A 246 4.56 9.32 1.20
CA ASP A 246 4.72 10.74 1.51
C ASP A 246 3.39 11.50 1.43
N LEU A 247 2.56 11.18 0.44
CA LEU A 247 1.23 11.73 0.30
C LEU A 247 0.33 11.40 1.50
N LEU A 248 0.34 10.14 1.96
CA LEU A 248 -0.43 9.75 3.14
C LEU A 248 0.09 10.42 4.42
N TRP A 249 1.40 10.64 4.50
CA TRP A 249 2.03 11.36 5.60
C TRP A 249 1.63 12.83 5.60
N SER A 250 1.78 13.52 4.45
CA SER A 250 1.42 14.94 4.28
C SER A 250 -0.05 15.24 4.58
N MET A 251 -0.95 14.30 4.29
CA MET A 251 -2.36 14.43 4.71
C MET A 251 -2.47 14.54 6.23
N LEU A 252 -1.72 13.76 6.99
CA LEU A 252 -1.76 13.79 8.45
C LEU A 252 -1.05 15.01 9.02
N ASP A 253 0.04 15.48 8.38
CA ASP A 253 0.68 16.76 8.73
C ASP A 253 -0.32 17.92 8.62
N ALA A 254 -1.10 17.97 7.52
CA ALA A 254 -2.11 18.99 7.31
C ALA A 254 -3.25 18.92 8.34
N ILE A 255 -3.68 17.70 8.72
CA ILE A 255 -4.69 17.49 9.76
C ILE A 255 -4.13 17.89 11.13
N GLN A 256 -2.88 17.49 11.43
CA GLN A 256 -2.21 17.85 12.68
C GLN A 256 -2.02 19.35 12.81
N LEU A 257 -1.64 20.04 11.74
CA LEU A 257 -1.50 21.50 11.75
C LEU A 257 -2.85 22.19 12.08
N ARG A 258 -3.97 21.64 11.59
CA ARG A 258 -5.31 22.21 11.81
C ARG A 258 -5.88 21.91 13.19
N TYR A 259 -5.70 20.67 13.68
CA TYR A 259 -6.36 20.19 14.91
C TYR A 259 -5.42 20.03 16.09
N GLY A 260 -4.11 20.15 15.86
CA GLY A 260 -3.08 20.04 16.89
C GLY A 260 -2.76 18.61 17.31
N LEU A 261 -1.69 18.49 18.09
CA LEU A 261 -1.43 17.36 18.97
C LEU A 261 -1.71 17.86 20.39
N ASP A 262 -2.41 17.08 21.19
CA ASP A 262 -2.46 17.35 22.62
C ASP A 262 -1.06 17.15 23.18
N HIS A 263 -0.43 18.23 23.58
CA HIS A 263 0.78 18.23 24.38
C HIS A 263 0.35 17.97 25.82
N GLY A 264 0.09 16.68 26.16
CA GLY A 264 -0.17 16.27 27.52
C GLY A 264 1.09 16.32 28.37
#